data_a443210a2a4674c4423ab3459fb2666d
#
_entry.id   a443210a2a4674c4423ab3459fb2666d
#
_cell.length_a   1.000
_cell.length_b   1.000
_cell.length_c   1.000
_cell.angle_alpha   90.00
_cell.angle_beta   90.00
_cell.angle_gamma   90.00
#
_symmetry.space_group_name_H-M   'P 1'
#
loop_
_entity.id
_entity.type
_entity.pdbx_description
1 polymer ?
#
loop_
_entity_poly.entity_id
_entity_poly.type
_entity_poly.pdbx_seq_one_letter_code
_entity_poly.pdbx_strand_id
1 'polypeptide(L)'
;QLAPPEPERPDTENPDMDTPCPEMTAQLNKDRRNKEKEIPDESITDISNPDPIYPPAPLQGAGYDGMGYEEAREIVRENIEYDILVQDPRQDREQLDEVVDLIAETLCSRKKTIVIAGDEYPAEMVKEKLLRITASHIEYVFDCLKQNTTYVRNIKKYLLAMLFNAPSTINGYYTALVAHDMNTGKI
;
A
#
# COMPACT_ATOMS: atom_id res chain seq x y z
N GLN A 1 15.91 30.29 -63.07
CA GLN A 1 15.54 31.00 -61.81
C GLN A 1 15.46 29.96 -60.73
N LEU A 2 16.52 29.97 -59.86
CA LEU A 2 16.56 29.12 -58.66
C LEU A 2 15.73 29.80 -57.55
N ALA A 3 14.87 29.01 -56.92
CA ALA A 3 14.16 29.43 -55.70
C ALA A 3 15.14 29.51 -54.51
N PRO A 4 14.94 30.45 -53.55
CA PRO A 4 15.77 30.55 -52.38
C PRO A 4 15.46 29.41 -51.38
N PRO A 5 16.45 29.00 -50.52
CA PRO A 5 16.26 27.98 -49.51
C PRO A 5 15.39 28.49 -48.38
N GLU A 6 14.52 27.63 -47.89
CA GLU A 6 13.69 27.84 -46.69
C GLU A 6 14.59 27.93 -45.42
N PRO A 7 14.21 28.78 -44.46
CA PRO A 7 14.94 28.86 -43.19
C PRO A 7 14.66 27.64 -42.31
N GLU A 8 15.74 27.04 -41.84
CA GLU A 8 15.73 25.98 -40.83
C GLU A 8 15.08 26.48 -39.52
N ARG A 9 14.10 25.74 -39.03
CA ARG A 9 13.48 25.99 -37.74
C ARG A 9 14.46 25.51 -36.64
N PRO A 10 14.68 26.29 -35.59
CA PRO A 10 15.48 25.81 -34.47
C PRO A 10 14.70 24.70 -33.72
N ASP A 11 15.39 23.59 -33.48
CA ASP A 11 14.97 22.53 -32.62
C ASP A 11 14.71 23.08 -31.20
N THR A 12 13.45 23.12 -30.82
CA THR A 12 13.06 23.35 -29.42
C THR A 12 13.28 22.06 -28.68
N GLU A 13 14.42 21.92 -28.05
CA GLU A 13 14.65 20.90 -27.04
C GLU A 13 13.61 21.09 -25.94
N ASN A 14 12.72 20.11 -25.84
CA ASN A 14 11.77 19.97 -24.79
C ASN A 14 12.54 19.46 -23.55
N PRO A 15 12.62 20.19 -22.44
CA PRO A 15 13.22 19.62 -21.24
C PRO A 15 12.29 18.53 -20.73
N ASP A 16 12.81 17.30 -20.76
CA ASP A 16 12.23 16.14 -20.14
C ASP A 16 11.88 16.42 -18.68
N MET A 17 10.61 16.60 -18.41
CA MET A 17 10.04 16.51 -17.07
C MET A 17 9.66 15.05 -16.81
N ASP A 18 10.63 14.18 -16.80
CA ASP A 18 10.53 12.88 -16.17
C ASP A 18 10.80 13.06 -14.67
N THR A 19 9.75 13.33 -13.92
CA THR A 19 9.76 13.07 -12.49
C THR A 19 9.07 11.72 -12.31
N PRO A 20 9.80 10.62 -12.17
CA PRO A 20 9.17 9.35 -11.85
C PRO A 20 8.60 9.46 -10.45
N CYS A 21 7.31 9.14 -10.33
CA CYS A 21 6.73 8.64 -9.10
C CYS A 21 7.70 7.60 -8.52
N PRO A 22 8.05 7.62 -7.22
CA PRO A 22 9.00 6.67 -6.69
C PRO A 22 8.47 5.26 -6.98
N GLU A 23 9.14 4.60 -7.92
CA GLU A 23 8.95 3.18 -8.15
C GLU A 23 9.14 2.49 -6.80
N MET A 24 8.11 1.80 -6.33
CA MET A 24 8.24 0.81 -5.27
C MET A 24 9.05 -0.37 -5.82
N THR A 25 10.31 -0.08 -6.15
CA THR A 25 11.29 -1.11 -6.38
C THR A 25 11.62 -1.70 -5.02
N ALA A 26 11.15 -2.92 -4.81
CA ALA A 26 11.68 -3.80 -3.79
C ALA A 26 13.18 -3.97 -4.08
N GLN A 27 14.01 -3.11 -3.50
CA GLN A 27 15.44 -3.34 -3.49
C GLN A 27 15.74 -4.43 -2.48
N LEU A 28 15.97 -5.58 -3.07
CA LEU A 28 16.56 -6.76 -2.47
C LEU A 28 17.89 -6.38 -1.83
N ASN A 29 17.92 -6.16 -0.52
CA ASN A 29 19.17 -6.19 0.23
C ASN A 29 19.60 -7.65 0.41
N LYS A 30 20.42 -8.13 -0.52
CA LYS A 30 21.30 -9.27 -0.29
C LYS A 30 22.50 -8.81 0.52
N ASP A 31 22.82 -9.63 1.50
CA ASP A 31 24.02 -9.66 2.31
C ASP A 31 24.12 -8.71 3.51
N ARG A 32 23.76 -9.27 4.67
CA ARG A 32 24.68 -9.24 5.82
C ARG A 32 24.46 -10.43 6.72
N ARG A 33 25.43 -11.32 6.62
CA ARG A 33 25.67 -12.46 7.50
C ARG A 33 26.13 -11.96 8.87
N ASN A 34 25.42 -12.38 9.89
CA ASN A 34 25.87 -12.83 11.21
C ASN A 34 26.96 -12.06 11.95
N LYS A 35 26.61 -11.48 13.10
CA LYS A 35 27.44 -11.57 14.32
C LYS A 35 26.59 -11.35 15.54
N GLU A 36 26.46 -12.42 16.29
CA GLU A 36 25.99 -12.41 17.69
C GLU A 36 26.81 -11.43 18.52
N LYS A 37 26.15 -10.60 19.32
CA LYS A 37 26.75 -9.96 20.48
C LYS A 37 25.67 -9.76 21.55
N GLU A 38 25.98 -10.35 22.69
CA GLU A 38 25.24 -10.35 23.92
C GLU A 38 24.87 -8.95 24.41
N ILE A 39 23.69 -8.83 25.00
CA ILE A 39 23.12 -7.62 25.59
C ILE A 39 23.29 -7.73 27.10
N PRO A 40 23.83 -6.73 27.78
CA PRO A 40 23.59 -6.58 29.22
C PRO A 40 22.32 -5.76 29.45
N ASP A 41 21.52 -6.30 30.34
CA ASP A 41 20.37 -5.74 31.02
C ASP A 41 20.72 -4.42 31.75
N GLU A 42 20.04 -3.33 31.42
CA GLU A 42 19.84 -2.23 32.38
C GLU A 42 18.55 -1.46 32.08
N SER A 43 17.65 -1.56 33.02
CA SER A 43 16.41 -0.83 33.25
C SER A 43 16.61 0.69 33.25
N ILE A 44 15.87 1.39 32.35
CA ILE A 44 15.50 2.80 32.59
C ILE A 44 14.06 3.01 32.13
N THR A 45 13.19 3.22 33.11
CA THR A 45 11.85 3.76 32.98
C THR A 45 11.94 5.23 32.59
N ASP A 46 11.47 5.60 31.36
CA ASP A 46 11.13 6.99 31.08
C ASP A 46 9.68 7.05 30.54
N ILE A 47 8.85 7.65 31.40
CA ILE A 47 7.44 7.88 31.17
C ILE A 47 7.31 9.26 30.54
N SER A 48 7.16 9.37 29.22
CA SER A 48 6.57 10.55 28.57
C SER A 48 6.45 10.35 27.07
N ASN A 49 5.52 9.50 26.63
CA ASN A 49 4.90 9.61 25.32
C ASN A 49 3.52 8.96 25.40
N PRO A 50 2.41 9.67 25.09
CA PRO A 50 1.13 9.00 25.00
C PRO A 50 1.18 8.05 23.81
N ASP A 51 1.07 6.76 24.09
CA ASP A 51 0.99 5.72 23.08
C ASP A 51 -0.06 6.06 22.03
N PRO A 52 0.24 5.91 20.73
CA PRO A 52 -0.79 5.95 19.71
C PRO A 52 -1.84 4.90 20.07
N ILE A 53 -3.11 5.30 20.07
CA ILE A 53 -4.24 4.39 20.28
C ILE A 53 -4.25 3.42 19.10
N TYR A 54 -3.52 2.31 19.23
CA TYR A 54 -3.68 1.17 18.34
C TYR A 54 -5.02 0.51 18.68
N PRO A 55 -5.84 0.18 17.68
CA PRO A 55 -6.98 -0.68 17.93
C PRO A 55 -6.50 -1.98 18.59
N PRO A 56 -7.30 -2.60 19.47
CA PRO A 56 -6.89 -3.78 20.21
C PRO A 56 -6.34 -4.84 19.25
N ALA A 57 -5.16 -5.39 19.61
CA ALA A 57 -4.53 -6.44 18.82
C ALA A 57 -5.52 -7.56 18.54
N PRO A 58 -5.61 -8.07 17.30
CA PRO A 58 -6.50 -9.20 17.00
C PRO A 58 -6.18 -10.36 17.94
N LEU A 59 -7.20 -10.99 18.46
CA LEU A 59 -7.11 -12.14 19.37
C LEU A 59 -6.18 -13.20 18.77
N GLN A 60 -5.00 -13.37 19.37
CA GLN A 60 -4.06 -14.41 19.00
C GLN A 60 -4.72 -15.77 19.19
N GLY A 61 -4.93 -16.51 18.09
CA GLY A 61 -5.26 -17.92 18.15
C GLY A 61 -6.53 -18.40 17.45
N ALA A 62 -7.30 -17.56 16.77
CA ALA A 62 -8.32 -18.06 15.87
C ALA A 62 -7.65 -18.45 14.53
N GLY A 63 -7.35 -19.72 14.37
CA GLY A 63 -6.97 -20.25 13.06
C GLY A 63 -8.09 -19.94 12.07
N TYR A 64 -7.77 -19.12 11.06
CA TYR A 64 -8.71 -18.75 9.97
C TYR A 64 -9.05 -19.94 9.04
N ASP A 65 -8.72 -21.14 9.45
CA ASP A 65 -8.85 -22.37 8.70
C ASP A 65 -10.31 -22.91 8.82
N GLY A 66 -11.23 -22.17 8.22
CA GLY A 66 -12.67 -22.50 8.25
C GLY A 66 -13.60 -21.30 8.12
N MET A 67 -13.06 -20.08 8.07
CA MET A 67 -13.86 -18.86 7.85
C MET A 67 -14.62 -18.95 6.52
N GLY A 68 -15.93 -18.74 6.57
CA GLY A 68 -16.77 -18.67 5.38
C GLY A 68 -16.50 -17.38 4.59
N TYR A 69 -16.75 -17.42 3.28
CA TYR A 69 -16.51 -16.24 2.42
C TYR A 69 -17.37 -15.03 2.85
N GLU A 70 -18.64 -15.24 3.17
CA GLU A 70 -19.52 -14.15 3.63
C GLU A 70 -19.08 -13.60 5.00
N GLU A 71 -18.62 -14.47 5.90
CA GLU A 71 -18.06 -14.05 7.18
C GLU A 71 -16.81 -13.21 6.99
N ALA A 72 -15.92 -13.62 6.08
CA ALA A 72 -14.72 -12.84 5.74
C ALA A 72 -15.08 -11.46 5.16
N ARG A 73 -16.08 -11.39 4.28
CA ARG A 73 -16.57 -10.11 3.73
C ARG A 73 -17.10 -9.18 4.81
N GLU A 74 -17.88 -9.71 5.74
CA GLU A 74 -18.46 -8.95 6.86
C GLU A 74 -17.34 -8.35 7.73
N ILE A 75 -16.36 -9.17 8.12
CA ILE A 75 -15.19 -8.72 8.90
C ILE A 75 -14.42 -7.63 8.17
N VAL A 76 -14.19 -7.80 6.87
CA VAL A 76 -13.48 -6.79 6.07
C VAL A 76 -14.27 -5.50 6.01
N ARG A 77 -15.58 -5.55 5.77
CA ARG A 77 -16.46 -4.38 5.73
C ARG A 77 -16.47 -3.61 7.04
N GLU A 78 -16.49 -4.33 8.16
CA GLU A 78 -16.42 -3.73 9.49
C GLU A 78 -15.06 -3.03 9.70
N ASN A 79 -13.95 -3.71 9.38
CA ASN A 79 -12.60 -3.17 9.57
C ASN A 79 -12.33 -1.89 8.76
N ILE A 80 -12.86 -1.80 7.53
CA ILE A 80 -12.67 -0.65 6.64
C ILE A 80 -13.75 0.43 6.81
N GLU A 81 -14.70 0.23 7.73
CA GLU A 81 -15.83 1.16 7.90
C GLU A 81 -16.59 1.39 6.58
N TYR A 82 -16.93 0.28 5.89
CA TYR A 82 -17.48 0.27 4.53
C TYR A 82 -18.65 1.23 4.35
N ASP A 83 -19.58 1.27 5.30
CA ASP A 83 -20.78 2.12 5.23
C ASP A 83 -20.44 3.62 5.24
N ILE A 84 -19.30 4.00 5.81
CA ILE A 84 -18.78 5.36 5.79
C ILE A 84 -18.11 5.65 4.45
N LEU A 85 -17.22 4.75 3.99
CA LEU A 85 -16.52 4.91 2.71
C LEU A 85 -17.47 5.00 1.52
N VAL A 86 -18.55 4.24 1.52
CA VAL A 86 -19.55 4.24 0.43
C VAL A 86 -20.33 5.55 0.33
N GLN A 87 -20.39 6.34 1.42
CA GLN A 87 -21.04 7.65 1.43
C GLN A 87 -20.14 8.77 0.91
N ASP A 88 -18.83 8.54 0.79
CA ASP A 88 -17.91 9.52 0.21
C ASP A 88 -18.05 9.55 -1.32
N PRO A 89 -18.51 10.67 -1.92
CA PRO A 89 -18.68 10.78 -3.37
C PRO A 89 -17.38 10.68 -4.17
N ARG A 90 -16.22 10.75 -3.50
CA ARG A 90 -14.90 10.57 -4.12
C ARG A 90 -14.55 9.11 -4.34
N GLN A 91 -15.25 8.20 -3.67
CA GLN A 91 -15.01 6.76 -3.73
C GLN A 91 -15.98 6.10 -4.71
N ASP A 92 -15.44 5.20 -5.52
CA ASP A 92 -16.24 4.37 -6.41
C ASP A 92 -16.67 3.11 -5.66
N ARG A 93 -17.98 2.93 -5.55
CA ARG A 93 -18.57 1.79 -4.85
C ARG A 93 -18.17 0.45 -5.48
N GLU A 94 -18.10 0.38 -6.82
CA GLU A 94 -17.73 -0.85 -7.51
C GLU A 94 -16.29 -1.24 -7.18
N GLN A 95 -15.37 -0.26 -7.18
CA GLN A 95 -13.98 -0.50 -6.78
C GLN A 95 -13.86 -0.91 -5.31
N LEU A 96 -14.69 -0.35 -4.44
CA LEU A 96 -14.70 -0.70 -3.03
C LEU A 96 -15.18 -2.14 -2.82
N ASP A 97 -16.23 -2.56 -3.52
CA ASP A 97 -16.72 -3.94 -3.50
C ASP A 97 -15.67 -4.92 -4.04
N GLU A 98 -14.98 -4.59 -5.13
CA GLU A 98 -13.87 -5.40 -5.67
C GLU A 98 -12.72 -5.59 -4.66
N VAL A 99 -12.38 -4.56 -3.91
CA VAL A 99 -11.34 -4.64 -2.87
C VAL A 99 -11.80 -5.52 -1.70
N VAL A 100 -13.04 -5.37 -1.25
CA VAL A 100 -13.62 -6.23 -0.20
C VAL A 100 -13.58 -7.70 -0.62
N ASP A 101 -14.02 -7.99 -1.85
CA ASP A 101 -14.03 -9.35 -2.39
C ASP A 101 -12.61 -9.92 -2.53
N LEU A 102 -11.64 -9.12 -2.98
CA LEU A 102 -10.24 -9.52 -3.10
C LEU A 102 -9.63 -9.89 -1.74
N ILE A 103 -9.90 -9.09 -0.72
CA ILE A 103 -9.42 -9.37 0.65
C ILE A 103 -10.09 -10.63 1.18
N ALA A 104 -11.42 -10.75 1.07
CA ALA A 104 -12.18 -11.91 1.54
C ALA A 104 -11.74 -13.21 0.86
N GLU A 105 -11.56 -13.21 -0.48
CA GLU A 105 -11.01 -14.37 -1.21
C GLU A 105 -9.62 -14.77 -0.69
N THR A 106 -8.78 -13.78 -0.37
CA THR A 106 -7.44 -14.03 0.14
C THR A 106 -7.46 -14.60 1.54
N LEU A 107 -8.35 -14.10 2.40
CA LEU A 107 -8.56 -14.61 3.77
C LEU A 107 -9.06 -16.06 3.76
N CYS A 108 -9.97 -16.41 2.85
CA CYS A 108 -10.52 -17.76 2.69
C CYS A 108 -9.57 -18.72 1.96
N SER A 109 -8.43 -18.24 1.46
CA SER A 109 -7.45 -19.08 0.75
C SER A 109 -6.87 -20.14 1.68
N ARG A 110 -6.89 -21.40 1.21
CA ARG A 110 -6.27 -22.55 1.91
C ARG A 110 -4.83 -22.83 1.48
N LYS A 111 -4.26 -21.93 0.71
CA LYS A 111 -2.85 -22.06 0.29
C LYS A 111 -1.94 -21.78 1.47
N LYS A 112 -0.81 -22.51 1.53
CA LYS A 112 0.22 -22.28 2.57
C LYS A 112 1.02 -21.01 2.31
N THR A 113 1.16 -20.62 1.03
CA THR A 113 1.87 -19.43 0.59
C THR A 113 1.03 -18.63 -0.40
N ILE A 114 1.21 -17.32 -0.40
CA ILE A 114 0.59 -16.37 -1.32
C ILE A 114 1.70 -15.56 -1.99
N VAL A 115 1.63 -15.45 -3.32
CA VAL A 115 2.62 -14.69 -4.10
C VAL A 115 2.17 -13.23 -4.20
N ILE A 116 3.02 -12.31 -3.72
CA ILE A 116 2.79 -10.87 -3.77
C ILE A 116 4.01 -10.20 -4.41
N ALA A 117 3.80 -9.45 -5.47
CA ALA A 117 4.84 -8.75 -6.23
C ALA A 117 6.00 -9.66 -6.74
N GLY A 118 5.75 -10.97 -6.84
CA GLY A 118 6.74 -11.96 -7.29
C GLY A 118 7.39 -12.76 -6.17
N ASP A 119 7.25 -12.36 -4.91
CA ASP A 119 7.77 -13.06 -3.75
C ASP A 119 6.70 -13.92 -3.09
N GLU A 120 7.11 -15.06 -2.52
CA GLU A 120 6.22 -15.93 -1.75
C GLU A 120 6.24 -15.56 -0.27
N TYR A 121 5.05 -15.34 0.28
CA TYR A 121 4.85 -15.07 1.71
C TYR A 121 4.02 -16.17 2.36
N PRO A 122 4.25 -16.51 3.64
CA PRO A 122 3.35 -17.37 4.39
C PRO A 122 1.93 -16.79 4.39
N ALA A 123 0.92 -17.63 4.11
CA ALA A 123 -0.46 -17.18 4.01
C ALA A 123 -0.95 -16.50 5.30
N GLU A 124 -0.53 -17.01 6.45
CA GLU A 124 -0.85 -16.44 7.77
C GLU A 124 -0.40 -14.97 7.89
N MET A 125 0.84 -14.66 7.47
CA MET A 125 1.36 -13.29 7.47
C MET A 125 0.55 -12.37 6.56
N VAL A 126 0.17 -12.87 5.39
CA VAL A 126 -0.62 -12.09 4.43
C VAL A 126 -2.01 -11.81 5.00
N LYS A 127 -2.68 -12.82 5.53
CA LYS A 127 -4.00 -12.71 6.15
C LYS A 127 -3.99 -11.74 7.34
N GLU A 128 -2.99 -11.86 8.23
CA GLU A 128 -2.83 -10.96 9.36
C GLU A 128 -2.69 -9.49 8.94
N LYS A 129 -1.87 -9.21 7.92
CA LYS A 129 -1.72 -7.85 7.38
C LYS A 129 -3.00 -7.33 6.74
N LEU A 130 -3.72 -8.17 6.00
CA LEU A 130 -4.97 -7.77 5.36
C LEU A 130 -6.08 -7.48 6.37
N LEU A 131 -6.11 -8.18 7.50
CA LEU A 131 -7.05 -7.90 8.59
C LEU A 131 -6.78 -6.59 9.35
N ARG A 132 -5.58 -6.03 9.21
CA ARG A 132 -5.22 -4.71 9.77
C ARG A 132 -5.58 -3.54 8.86
N ILE A 133 -6.17 -3.79 7.70
CA ILE A 133 -6.58 -2.74 6.79
C ILE A 133 -7.77 -1.98 7.38
N THR A 134 -7.69 -0.67 7.34
CA THR A 134 -8.72 0.28 7.79
C THR A 134 -9.15 1.19 6.64
N ALA A 135 -10.16 2.03 6.86
CA ALA A 135 -10.61 3.04 5.90
C ALA A 135 -9.47 3.87 5.33
N SER A 136 -8.58 4.38 6.18
CA SER A 136 -7.44 5.20 5.74
C SER A 136 -6.48 4.47 4.80
N HIS A 137 -6.30 3.15 4.98
CA HIS A 137 -5.49 2.35 4.06
C HIS A 137 -6.16 2.20 2.69
N ILE A 138 -7.49 2.08 2.65
CA ILE A 138 -8.26 2.01 1.40
C ILE A 138 -8.17 3.33 0.65
N GLU A 139 -8.39 4.46 1.33
CA GLU A 139 -8.23 5.79 0.75
C GLU A 139 -6.84 5.99 0.15
N TYR A 140 -5.80 5.65 0.92
CA TYR A 140 -4.41 5.70 0.46
C TYR A 140 -4.18 4.86 -0.81
N VAL A 141 -4.67 3.62 -0.83
CA VAL A 141 -4.53 2.73 -2.00
C VAL A 141 -5.24 3.31 -3.21
N PHE A 142 -6.44 3.87 -3.05
CA PHE A 142 -7.18 4.49 -4.15
C PHE A 142 -6.52 5.77 -4.64
N ASP A 143 -5.95 6.58 -3.78
CA ASP A 143 -5.21 7.78 -4.17
C ASP A 143 -3.95 7.41 -4.97
N CYS A 144 -3.20 6.42 -4.53
CA CYS A 144 -2.07 5.90 -5.28
C CYS A 144 -2.50 5.33 -6.65
N LEU A 145 -3.65 4.64 -6.70
CA LEU A 145 -4.18 4.08 -7.95
C LEU A 145 -4.59 5.18 -8.94
N LYS A 146 -5.22 6.26 -8.47
CA LYS A 146 -5.59 7.42 -9.29
C LYS A 146 -4.37 8.17 -9.84
N GLN A 147 -3.27 8.20 -9.09
CA GLN A 147 -2.03 8.85 -9.51
C GLN A 147 -1.16 7.95 -10.42
N ASN A 148 -1.49 6.66 -10.52
CA ASN A 148 -0.73 5.73 -11.34
C ASN A 148 -0.97 5.99 -12.83
N THR A 149 0.10 6.34 -13.55
CA THR A 149 0.09 6.53 -15.00
C THR A 149 0.57 5.31 -15.78
N THR A 150 1.04 4.27 -15.07
CA THR A 150 1.62 3.07 -15.67
C THR A 150 0.53 2.06 -16.04
N TYR A 151 0.67 1.41 -17.19
CA TYR A 151 -0.24 0.34 -17.60
C TYR A 151 -0.11 -0.89 -16.69
N VAL A 152 -1.17 -1.23 -15.97
CA VAL A 152 -1.23 -2.39 -15.09
C VAL A 152 -1.80 -3.60 -15.84
N ARG A 153 -0.97 -4.62 -16.09
CA ARG A 153 -1.41 -5.85 -16.80
C ARG A 153 -2.37 -6.71 -15.98
N ASN A 154 -2.19 -6.75 -14.66
CA ASN A 154 -3.01 -7.56 -13.76
C ASN A 154 -3.39 -6.73 -12.54
N ILE A 155 -4.55 -6.09 -12.63
CA ILE A 155 -5.05 -5.19 -11.60
C ILE A 155 -5.27 -5.92 -10.26
N LYS A 156 -5.75 -7.15 -10.26
CA LYS A 156 -5.98 -7.94 -9.04
C LYS A 156 -4.68 -8.20 -8.25
N LYS A 157 -3.61 -8.59 -8.95
CA LYS A 157 -2.29 -8.78 -8.32
C LYS A 157 -1.69 -7.47 -7.83
N TYR A 158 -1.88 -6.41 -8.59
CA TYR A 158 -1.40 -5.08 -8.23
C TYR A 158 -2.10 -4.56 -6.98
N LEU A 159 -3.42 -4.61 -6.93
CA LEU A 159 -4.21 -4.24 -5.77
C LEU A 159 -3.83 -5.05 -4.53
N LEU A 160 -3.68 -6.37 -4.66
CA LEU A 160 -3.25 -7.21 -3.54
C LEU A 160 -1.88 -6.79 -2.98
N ALA A 161 -0.94 -6.44 -3.86
CA ALA A 161 0.37 -5.95 -3.45
C ALA A 161 0.29 -4.59 -2.74
N MET A 162 -0.54 -3.68 -3.23
CA MET A 162 -0.78 -2.38 -2.59
C MET A 162 -1.40 -2.55 -1.20
N LEU A 163 -2.45 -3.35 -1.08
CA LEU A 163 -3.14 -3.63 0.18
C LEU A 163 -2.20 -4.30 1.21
N PHE A 164 -1.40 -5.27 0.78
CA PHE A 164 -0.41 -5.93 1.65
C PHE A 164 0.65 -4.96 2.20
N ASN A 165 1.06 -3.98 1.41
CA ASN A 165 2.07 -3.01 1.80
C ASN A 165 1.49 -1.79 2.52
N ALA A 166 0.21 -1.45 2.32
CA ALA A 166 -0.41 -0.24 2.84
C ALA A 166 -0.18 -0.03 4.35
N PRO A 167 -0.36 -1.02 5.25
CA PRO A 167 -0.12 -0.82 6.68
C PRO A 167 1.31 -0.43 7.04
N SER A 168 2.27 -0.75 6.17
CA SER A 168 3.69 -0.47 6.41
C SER A 168 4.18 0.82 5.74
N THR A 169 3.46 1.34 4.75
CA THR A 169 3.93 2.44 3.88
C THR A 169 3.14 3.73 4.02
N ILE A 170 1.91 3.68 4.54
CA ILE A 170 1.01 4.83 4.62
C ILE A 170 1.63 6.04 5.34
N ASN A 171 2.29 5.83 6.47
CA ASN A 171 2.91 6.91 7.24
C ASN A 171 4.06 7.58 6.48
N GLY A 172 4.90 6.77 5.83
CA GLY A 172 6.00 7.28 5.00
C GLY A 172 5.50 8.09 3.80
N TYR A 173 4.43 7.63 3.17
CA TYR A 173 3.82 8.34 2.05
C TYR A 173 3.30 9.72 2.45
N TYR A 174 2.48 9.82 3.49
CA TYR A 174 1.94 11.11 3.93
C TYR A 174 3.03 12.06 4.45
N THR A 175 4.06 11.54 5.11
CA THR A 175 5.21 12.35 5.52
C THR A 175 5.93 12.94 4.30
N ALA A 176 6.15 12.14 3.27
CA ALA A 176 6.78 12.60 2.04
C ALA A 176 5.90 13.61 1.28
N LEU A 177 4.59 13.38 1.24
CA LEU A 177 3.62 14.26 0.59
C LEU A 177 3.59 15.63 1.25
N VAL A 178 3.52 15.70 2.59
CA VAL A 178 3.56 16.95 3.35
C VAL A 178 4.87 17.71 3.10
N ALA A 179 6.01 17.01 3.14
CA ALA A 179 7.31 17.61 2.87
C ALA A 179 7.39 18.19 1.44
N HIS A 180 6.83 17.48 0.46
CA HIS A 180 6.74 17.95 -0.92
C HIS A 180 5.86 19.21 -1.03
N ASP A 181 4.68 19.23 -0.43
CA ASP A 181 3.74 20.34 -0.54
C ASP A 181 4.27 21.60 0.17
N MET A 182 4.95 21.44 1.30
CA MET A 182 5.67 22.54 1.97
C MET A 182 6.76 23.14 1.07
N ASN A 183 7.53 22.28 0.39
CA ASN A 183 8.62 22.74 -0.49
C ASN A 183 8.11 23.40 -1.79
N THR A 184 6.93 23.02 -2.25
CA THR A 184 6.31 23.54 -3.48
C THR A 184 5.39 24.74 -3.24
N GLY A 185 5.25 25.19 -1.98
CA GLY A 185 4.42 26.35 -1.61
C GLY A 185 2.92 26.15 -1.84
N LYS A 186 2.43 24.90 -1.77
CA LYS A 186 1.01 24.56 -1.88
C LYS A 186 0.27 24.64 -0.54
N ILE A 187 0.99 24.92 0.55
CA ILE A 187 0.46 25.16 1.90
C ILE A 187 0.95 26.53 2.36
#